data_8347476a3fae74845de4b70da75d2640
#
_entry.id   8347476a3fae74845de4b70da75d2640
#
_cell.length_a   1.000
_cell.length_b   1.000
_cell.length_c   1.000
_cell.angle_alpha   90.00
_cell.angle_beta   90.00
_cell.angle_gamma   90.00
#
_symmetry.space_group_name_H-M   'P 1'
#
loop_
_entity.id
_entity.type
_entity.pdbx_description
1 polymer ?
#
loop_
_entity_poly.entity_id
_entity_poly.type
_entity_poly.pdbx_seq_one_letter_code
_entity_poly.pdbx_strand_id
1 'polypeptide(L)'
;MSYSMLDTYSQPYGGVFSSSAKLPNNLGEPYYPIYSCSIGNLKHISFLKNNNFGKNMNMTGAGRDIIEKIARFKSQTEALERYSNCIFSDEQFINATYNEIEEYALDLNRIPCVSDYELKMGSLLDKPDNDKKIRWIKGYSLTNNKEIWVPACMVFYIYRK
;
A
#
# COMPACT_ATOMS: atom_id res chain seq x y z
N MET A 1 -10.34 -3.33 -16.13
CA MET A 1 -11.25 -3.82 -15.08
C MET A 1 -12.55 -3.02 -15.18
N SER A 2 -13.72 -3.66 -15.33
CA SER A 2 -14.99 -2.95 -15.43
C SER A 2 -15.52 -2.60 -14.03
N TYR A 3 -16.35 -1.55 -13.93
CA TYR A 3 -17.00 -1.15 -12.67
C TYR A 3 -17.82 -2.31 -12.04
N SER A 4 -18.42 -3.19 -12.84
CA SER A 4 -19.20 -4.33 -12.38
C SER A 4 -18.34 -5.45 -11.80
N MET A 5 -17.09 -5.58 -12.20
CA MET A 5 -16.20 -6.63 -11.72
C MET A 5 -15.81 -6.45 -10.25
N LEU A 6 -15.63 -5.22 -9.80
CA LEU A 6 -15.29 -4.94 -8.39
C LEU A 6 -16.46 -5.22 -7.44
N ASP A 7 -17.71 -5.11 -7.92
CA ASP A 7 -18.87 -5.41 -7.10
C ASP A 7 -18.96 -6.92 -6.76
N THR A 8 -18.34 -7.79 -7.55
CA THR A 8 -18.27 -9.24 -7.24
C THR A 8 -17.42 -9.54 -6.01
N TYR A 9 -16.47 -8.66 -5.66
CA TYR A 9 -15.65 -8.78 -4.45
C TYR A 9 -16.35 -8.24 -3.21
N SER A 10 -17.51 -7.59 -3.36
CA SER A 10 -18.33 -7.04 -2.27
C SER A 10 -19.46 -8.01 -1.93
N GLN A 11 -19.11 -9.14 -1.31
CA GLN A 11 -20.08 -10.16 -0.91
C GLN A 11 -20.23 -10.15 0.62
N PRO A 12 -21.46 -10.30 1.14
CA PRO A 12 -21.71 -10.26 2.60
C PRO A 12 -21.04 -11.42 3.37
N TYR A 13 -20.74 -12.53 2.70
CA TYR A 13 -20.20 -13.74 3.32
C TYR A 13 -18.97 -14.29 2.61
N GLY A 14 -17.93 -13.48 2.39
CA GLY A 14 -16.69 -14.00 1.82
C GLY A 14 -16.04 -13.17 0.72
N GLY A 15 -16.50 -11.95 0.51
CA GLY A 15 -15.84 -11.00 -0.40
C GLY A 15 -14.58 -10.39 0.21
N VAL A 16 -13.70 -9.89 -0.63
CA VAL A 16 -12.52 -9.12 -0.19
C VAL A 16 -12.96 -7.84 0.50
N PHE A 17 -14.04 -7.21 0.03
CA PHE A 17 -14.61 -6.02 0.65
C PHE A 17 -15.67 -6.41 1.68
N SER A 18 -15.46 -6.00 2.93
CA SER A 18 -16.44 -6.23 3.99
C SER A 18 -17.56 -5.19 3.97
N SER A 19 -17.28 -3.97 3.52
CA SER A 19 -18.26 -2.90 3.37
C SER A 19 -17.80 -1.84 2.38
N SER A 20 -18.77 -1.21 1.70
CA SER A 20 -18.54 -0.01 0.89
C SER A 20 -19.66 0.98 1.18
N ALA A 21 -19.35 2.08 1.83
CA ALA A 21 -20.32 3.06 2.31
C ALA A 21 -19.99 4.46 1.80
N LYS A 22 -21.04 5.20 1.45
CA LYS A 22 -20.96 6.63 1.21
C LYS A 22 -20.87 7.37 2.53
N LEU A 23 -19.92 8.27 2.65
CA LEU A 23 -19.80 9.14 3.80
C LEU A 23 -20.84 10.28 3.70
N PRO A 24 -21.41 10.72 4.82
CA PRO A 24 -22.33 11.86 4.81
C PRO A 24 -21.58 13.15 4.46
N ASN A 25 -22.23 14.02 3.70
CA ASN A 25 -21.76 15.39 3.51
C ASN A 25 -22.18 16.25 4.70
N ASN A 26 -21.34 17.17 5.12
CA ASN A 26 -21.71 18.16 6.12
C ASN A 26 -22.64 19.24 5.52
N LEU A 27 -23.44 19.85 6.39
CA LEU A 27 -24.32 20.95 5.99
C LEU A 27 -23.48 22.14 5.46
N GLY A 28 -23.81 22.64 4.26
CA GLY A 28 -23.11 23.74 3.62
C GLY A 28 -21.88 23.35 2.79
N GLU A 29 -21.48 22.09 2.79
CA GLU A 29 -20.44 21.62 1.87
C GLU A 29 -21.01 21.39 0.45
N PRO A 30 -20.21 21.66 -0.60
CA PRO A 30 -20.57 21.28 -1.96
C PRO A 30 -20.79 19.75 -2.03
N TYR A 31 -21.78 19.33 -2.82
CA TYR A 31 -22.02 17.92 -3.06
C TYR A 31 -20.83 17.29 -3.79
N TYR A 32 -20.07 16.52 -3.07
CA TYR A 32 -18.91 15.81 -3.59
C TYR A 32 -18.84 14.42 -2.96
N PRO A 33 -19.41 13.40 -3.60
CA PRO A 33 -19.49 12.07 -3.04
C PRO A 33 -18.15 11.51 -2.60
N ILE A 34 -18.08 11.06 -1.36
CA ILE A 34 -16.94 10.35 -0.78
C ILE A 34 -17.40 8.95 -0.39
N TYR A 35 -16.66 7.94 -0.83
CA TYR A 35 -16.87 6.55 -0.45
C TYR A 35 -15.70 6.02 0.36
N SER A 36 -16.01 5.20 1.35
CA SER A 36 -15.04 4.39 2.08
C SER A 36 -15.34 2.90 1.83
N CYS A 37 -14.32 2.15 1.48
CA CYS A 37 -14.41 0.71 1.27
C CYS A 37 -13.47 -0.01 2.23
N SER A 38 -14.00 -0.90 3.08
CA SER A 38 -13.23 -1.66 4.04
C SER A 38 -12.98 -3.09 3.52
N ILE A 39 -11.74 -3.58 3.68
CA ILE A 39 -11.39 -4.98 3.44
C ILE A 39 -11.42 -5.83 4.72
N GLY A 40 -11.86 -5.25 5.82
CA GLY A 40 -11.95 -5.95 7.09
C GLY A 40 -10.59 -6.16 7.76
N ASN A 41 -10.53 -7.13 8.67
CA ASN A 41 -9.36 -7.39 9.48
C ASN A 41 -8.47 -8.46 8.83
N LEU A 42 -7.31 -8.07 8.36
CA LEU A 42 -6.32 -8.96 7.71
C LEU A 42 -5.63 -9.95 8.67
N LYS A 43 -5.87 -9.83 9.98
CA LYS A 43 -5.30 -10.72 11.01
C LYS A 43 -5.56 -12.21 10.75
N HIS A 44 -6.64 -12.52 10.02
CA HIS A 44 -7.02 -13.90 9.71
C HIS A 44 -6.33 -14.48 8.48
N ILE A 45 -5.57 -13.68 7.73
CA ILE A 45 -4.77 -14.20 6.63
C ILE A 45 -3.62 -15.01 7.21
N SER A 46 -3.52 -16.28 6.80
CA SER A 46 -2.67 -17.31 7.42
C SER A 46 -1.21 -16.90 7.59
N PHE A 47 -0.62 -16.26 6.60
CA PHE A 47 0.79 -15.86 6.64
C PHE A 47 1.05 -14.62 7.51
N LEU A 48 0.00 -13.83 7.83
CA LEU A 48 0.10 -12.69 8.72
C LEU A 48 -0.03 -13.06 10.20
N LYS A 49 -0.51 -14.27 10.52
CA LYS A 49 -0.70 -14.73 11.90
C LYS A 49 0.58 -14.78 12.71
N ASN A 50 1.71 -15.06 12.07
CA ASN A 50 3.02 -15.21 12.73
C ASN A 50 3.72 -13.89 12.99
N ASN A 51 3.23 -12.80 12.42
CA ASN A 51 3.77 -11.49 12.63
C ASN A 51 2.87 -10.75 13.64
N ASN A 52 3.42 -10.30 14.77
CA ASN A 52 2.72 -9.53 15.81
C ASN A 52 2.18 -8.19 15.27
N PHE A 53 1.35 -8.23 14.21
CA PHE A 53 0.65 -7.07 13.69
C PHE A 53 -0.37 -6.60 14.71
N GLY A 54 -0.38 -5.29 14.94
CA GLY A 54 -1.24 -4.64 15.91
C GLY A 54 -2.68 -5.14 15.82
N LYS A 55 -3.31 -5.29 16.96
CA LYS A 55 -4.59 -5.99 17.17
C LYS A 55 -5.76 -5.52 16.29
N ASN A 56 -5.64 -4.36 15.62
CA ASN A 56 -6.71 -3.72 14.83
C ASN A 56 -6.16 -3.12 13.52
N MET A 57 -5.74 -3.96 12.57
CA MET A 57 -5.43 -3.49 11.22
C MET A 57 -6.67 -3.57 10.33
N ASN A 58 -7.56 -2.62 10.47
CA ASN A 58 -8.63 -2.40 9.51
C ASN A 58 -8.06 -1.58 8.34
N MET A 59 -7.98 -2.18 7.17
CA MET A 59 -7.60 -1.45 5.97
C MET A 59 -8.82 -0.96 5.23
N THR A 60 -8.78 0.31 4.85
CA THR A 60 -9.85 0.96 4.10
C THR A 60 -9.27 1.67 2.89
N GLY A 61 -10.00 1.66 1.78
CA GLY A 61 -9.78 2.55 0.65
C GLY A 61 -10.79 3.69 0.68
N ALA A 62 -10.41 4.87 0.20
CA ALA A 62 -11.28 6.01 0.05
C ALA A 62 -11.35 6.46 -1.40
N GLY A 63 -12.50 6.95 -1.84
CA GLY A 63 -12.70 7.47 -3.18
C GLY A 63 -13.57 8.69 -3.18
N ARG A 64 -13.16 9.70 -3.94
CA ARG A 64 -13.87 10.97 -4.08
C ARG A 64 -13.97 11.34 -5.56
N ASP A 65 -15.15 11.74 -6.00
CA ASP A 65 -15.38 12.20 -7.36
C ASP A 65 -16.72 12.96 -7.43
N ILE A 66 -16.92 13.80 -8.49
CA ILE A 66 -18.20 14.42 -8.79
C ILE A 66 -19.24 13.40 -9.24
N ILE A 67 -18.79 12.29 -9.81
CA ILE A 67 -19.63 11.17 -10.24
C ILE A 67 -19.57 10.08 -9.17
N GLU A 68 -20.69 9.84 -8.51
CA GLU A 68 -20.79 8.90 -7.38
C GLU A 68 -20.26 7.50 -7.69
N LYS A 69 -20.57 6.97 -8.88
CA LYS A 69 -20.08 5.66 -9.33
C LYS A 69 -18.55 5.62 -9.41
N ILE A 70 -17.92 6.73 -9.83
CA ILE A 70 -16.45 6.82 -9.90
C ILE A 70 -15.85 6.93 -8.50
N ALA A 71 -16.46 7.70 -7.61
CA ALA A 71 -16.03 7.80 -6.21
C ALA A 71 -16.03 6.41 -5.54
N ARG A 72 -17.11 5.64 -5.71
CA ARG A 72 -17.19 4.27 -5.21
C ARG A 72 -16.13 3.36 -5.82
N PHE A 73 -15.95 3.41 -7.14
CA PHE A 73 -14.92 2.62 -7.84
C PHE A 73 -13.52 2.94 -7.32
N LYS A 74 -13.17 4.23 -7.13
CA LYS A 74 -11.89 4.65 -6.57
C LYS A 74 -11.65 4.07 -5.17
N SER A 75 -12.67 4.09 -4.31
CA SER A 75 -12.54 3.52 -2.96
C SER A 75 -12.30 2.01 -2.98
N GLN A 76 -12.96 1.29 -3.88
CA GLN A 76 -12.78 -0.15 -4.04
C GLN A 76 -11.40 -0.50 -4.62
N THR A 77 -10.93 0.26 -5.61
CA THR A 77 -9.59 0.04 -6.20
C THR A 77 -8.48 0.31 -5.22
N GLU A 78 -8.58 1.37 -4.42
CA GLU A 78 -7.60 1.65 -3.36
C GLU A 78 -7.64 0.57 -2.27
N ALA A 79 -8.81 0.10 -1.86
CA ALA A 79 -8.92 -1.00 -0.92
C ALA A 79 -8.26 -2.28 -1.45
N LEU A 80 -8.47 -2.61 -2.72
CA LEU A 80 -7.87 -3.76 -3.37
C LEU A 80 -6.34 -3.64 -3.50
N GLU A 81 -5.85 -2.45 -3.84
CA GLU A 81 -4.42 -2.14 -3.87
C GLU A 81 -3.79 -2.39 -2.50
N ARG A 82 -4.39 -1.84 -1.43
CA ARG A 82 -3.91 -2.04 -0.06
C ARG A 82 -3.91 -3.51 0.35
N TYR A 83 -4.96 -4.24 -0.02
CA TYR A 83 -5.03 -5.69 0.20
C TYR A 83 -3.88 -6.42 -0.53
N SER A 84 -3.67 -6.11 -1.81
CA SER A 84 -2.63 -6.73 -2.62
C SER A 84 -1.23 -6.46 -2.06
N ASN A 85 -1.00 -5.25 -1.55
CA ASN A 85 0.27 -4.85 -0.93
C ASN A 85 0.51 -5.48 0.46
N CYS A 86 -0.44 -6.29 0.96
CA CYS A 86 -0.26 -7.10 2.15
C CYS A 86 0.12 -8.54 1.85
N ILE A 87 0.10 -8.96 0.57
CA ILE A 87 0.30 -10.35 0.16
C ILE A 87 1.57 -10.42 -0.69
N PHE A 88 2.54 -11.19 -0.25
CA PHE A 88 3.80 -11.43 -0.95
C PHE A 88 4.34 -12.83 -0.68
N SER A 89 5.21 -13.31 -1.56
CA SER A 89 6.00 -14.54 -1.39
C SER A 89 7.47 -14.18 -1.26
N ASP A 90 8.22 -14.91 -0.44
CA ASP A 90 9.67 -14.69 -0.27
C ASP A 90 10.46 -14.88 -1.57
N GLU A 91 9.94 -15.66 -2.52
CA GLU A 91 10.54 -15.89 -3.84
C GLU A 91 10.56 -14.64 -4.74
N GLN A 92 9.73 -13.63 -4.42
CA GLN A 92 9.66 -12.38 -5.18
C GLN A 92 10.81 -11.43 -4.88
N PHE A 93 11.59 -11.70 -3.82
CA PHE A 93 12.62 -10.79 -3.34
C PHE A 93 14.02 -11.27 -3.66
N ILE A 94 14.90 -10.29 -3.87
CA ILE A 94 16.33 -10.49 -3.68
C ILE A 94 16.79 -9.78 -2.41
N ASN A 95 17.84 -10.28 -1.78
CA ASN A 95 18.43 -9.68 -0.58
C ASN A 95 19.83 -9.17 -0.93
N ALA A 96 19.97 -7.86 -1.10
CA ALA A 96 21.19 -7.21 -1.56
C ALA A 96 21.41 -5.86 -0.87
N THR A 97 22.63 -5.35 -0.89
CA THR A 97 22.92 -3.95 -0.60
C THR A 97 22.61 -3.10 -1.83
N TYR A 98 22.42 -1.78 -1.65
CA TYR A 98 22.28 -0.89 -2.80
C TYR A 98 23.52 -0.93 -3.71
N ASN A 99 24.72 -0.91 -3.12
CA ASN A 99 25.98 -0.94 -3.85
C ASN A 99 26.17 -2.20 -4.72
N GLU A 100 25.58 -3.33 -4.34
CA GLU A 100 25.62 -4.57 -5.15
C GLU A 100 24.76 -4.51 -6.41
N ILE A 101 23.71 -3.67 -6.44
CA ILE A 101 22.71 -3.64 -7.51
C ILE A 101 22.42 -2.22 -8.06
N GLU A 102 23.26 -1.25 -7.75
CA GLU A 102 23.06 0.18 -8.04
C GLU A 102 22.61 0.44 -9.49
N GLU A 103 23.20 -0.24 -10.48
CA GLU A 103 22.88 -0.06 -11.91
C GLU A 103 21.40 -0.39 -12.24
N TYR A 104 20.80 -1.29 -11.47
CA TYR A 104 19.45 -1.81 -11.69
C TYR A 104 18.47 -1.44 -10.59
N ALA A 105 18.89 -0.65 -9.60
CA ALA A 105 18.07 -0.28 -8.46
C ALA A 105 17.53 1.16 -8.57
N LEU A 106 16.44 1.39 -7.84
CA LEU A 106 15.98 2.75 -7.56
C LEU A 106 17.05 3.46 -6.72
N ASP A 107 17.51 4.62 -7.17
CA ASP A 107 18.48 5.44 -6.44
C ASP A 107 17.94 5.85 -5.07
N LEU A 108 18.54 5.32 -4.00
CA LEU A 108 18.13 5.58 -2.63
C LEU A 108 18.28 7.05 -2.22
N ASN A 109 19.20 7.80 -2.87
CA ASN A 109 19.40 9.23 -2.59
C ASN A 109 18.25 10.09 -3.10
N ARG A 110 17.39 9.56 -3.99
CA ARG A 110 16.21 10.24 -4.52
C ARG A 110 14.94 9.95 -3.70
N ILE A 111 15.04 9.08 -2.72
CA ILE A 111 13.92 8.75 -1.84
C ILE A 111 13.81 9.83 -0.75
N PRO A 112 12.63 10.45 -0.56
CA PRO A 112 12.42 11.34 0.58
C PRO A 112 12.73 10.61 1.88
N CYS A 113 13.58 11.17 2.70
CA CYS A 113 13.95 10.61 3.99
C CYS A 113 13.72 11.60 5.13
N VAL A 114 13.75 11.07 6.33
CA VAL A 114 13.64 11.82 7.57
C VAL A 114 14.76 12.85 7.68
N SER A 115 14.43 14.05 8.13
CA SER A 115 15.39 15.14 8.34
C SER A 115 16.30 14.88 9.55
N ASP A 116 17.46 15.55 9.58
CA ASP A 116 18.36 15.47 10.75
C ASP A 116 17.70 15.98 12.03
N TYR A 117 16.76 16.92 11.91
CA TYR A 117 15.99 17.42 13.05
C TYR A 117 15.07 16.34 13.61
N GLU A 118 14.32 15.64 12.76
CA GLU A 118 13.42 14.55 13.17
C GLU A 118 14.19 13.39 13.78
N LEU A 119 15.37 13.06 13.26
CA LEU A 119 16.26 12.05 13.86
C LEU A 119 16.68 12.45 15.27
N LYS A 120 17.07 13.72 15.48
CA LYS A 120 17.42 14.25 16.82
C LYS A 120 16.24 14.24 17.78
N MET A 121 15.02 14.38 17.27
CA MET A 121 13.78 14.30 18.06
C MET A 121 13.31 12.88 18.33
N GLY A 122 14.07 11.86 17.94
CA GLY A 122 13.78 10.45 18.24
C GLY A 122 12.85 9.77 17.23
N SER A 123 12.93 10.17 15.95
CA SER A 123 12.22 9.46 14.88
C SER A 123 12.56 7.97 14.90
N LEU A 124 11.54 7.13 14.68
CA LEU A 124 11.70 5.68 14.51
C LEU A 124 12.16 5.28 13.09
N LEU A 125 12.24 6.25 12.18
CA LEU A 125 12.70 6.04 10.81
C LEU A 125 14.20 6.30 10.73
N ASP A 126 14.91 5.44 10.00
CA ASP A 126 16.33 5.60 9.68
C ASP A 126 16.49 6.22 8.29
N LYS A 127 17.66 6.84 8.05
CA LYS A 127 18.08 7.18 6.69
C LYS A 127 18.45 5.91 5.92
N PRO A 128 18.29 5.92 4.58
CA PRO A 128 18.81 4.84 3.74
C PRO A 128 20.31 4.63 3.98
N ASP A 129 20.70 3.37 4.06
CA ASP A 129 22.09 2.94 4.20
C ASP A 129 22.43 2.05 3.00
N ASN A 130 23.38 2.50 2.16
CA ASN A 130 23.72 1.85 0.91
C ASN A 130 24.48 0.52 1.11
N ASP A 131 25.09 0.33 2.28
CA ASP A 131 25.84 -0.87 2.65
C ASP A 131 24.99 -1.90 3.40
N LYS A 132 23.78 -1.54 3.78
CA LYS A 132 22.86 -2.42 4.49
C LYS A 132 22.13 -3.33 3.52
N LYS A 133 22.14 -4.65 3.78
CA LYS A 133 21.31 -5.60 3.04
C LYS A 133 19.84 -5.40 3.35
N ILE A 134 19.05 -5.16 2.32
CA ILE A 134 17.59 -5.07 2.40
C ILE A 134 16.97 -5.95 1.32
N ARG A 135 15.67 -6.22 1.44
CA ARG A 135 14.93 -6.92 0.39
C ARG A 135 14.48 -5.96 -0.71
N TRP A 136 14.65 -6.40 -1.93
CA TRP A 136 14.26 -5.67 -3.14
C TRP A 136 13.25 -6.48 -3.93
N ILE A 137 12.32 -5.79 -4.56
CA ILE A 137 11.34 -6.39 -5.48
C ILE A 137 11.46 -5.74 -6.85
N LYS A 138 11.16 -6.50 -7.89
CA LYS A 138 11.10 -5.95 -9.25
C LYS A 138 9.96 -4.96 -9.41
N GLY A 139 10.27 -3.81 -9.95
CA GLY A 139 9.39 -2.76 -10.39
C GLY A 139 9.67 -2.37 -11.85
N TYR A 140 8.97 -1.37 -12.35
CA TYR A 140 9.18 -0.86 -13.69
C TYR A 140 9.27 0.66 -13.69
N SER A 141 10.37 1.21 -14.19
CA SER A 141 10.58 2.65 -14.34
C SER A 141 9.88 3.14 -15.60
N LEU A 142 8.81 3.92 -15.43
CA LEU A 142 8.08 4.53 -16.54
C LEU A 142 8.92 5.61 -17.27
N THR A 143 9.82 6.28 -16.57
CA THR A 143 10.71 7.29 -17.16
C THR A 143 11.81 6.68 -17.97
N ASN A 144 12.39 5.57 -17.50
CA ASN A 144 13.52 4.91 -18.17
C ASN A 144 13.10 3.74 -19.05
N ASN A 145 11.82 3.38 -19.01
CA ASN A 145 11.21 2.28 -19.76
C ASN A 145 11.97 0.94 -19.57
N LYS A 146 12.35 0.65 -18.31
CA LYS A 146 13.10 -0.56 -17.95
C LYS A 146 12.70 -1.12 -16.58
N GLU A 147 12.93 -2.43 -16.38
CA GLU A 147 12.82 -3.03 -15.04
C GLU A 147 13.88 -2.42 -14.11
N ILE A 148 13.49 -2.22 -12.86
CA ILE A 148 14.35 -1.77 -11.76
C ILE A 148 14.03 -2.54 -10.49
N TRP A 149 14.98 -2.61 -9.56
CA TRP A 149 14.75 -3.08 -8.20
C TRP A 149 14.31 -1.93 -7.31
N VAL A 150 13.26 -2.15 -6.53
CA VAL A 150 12.68 -1.18 -5.60
C VAL A 150 12.73 -1.77 -4.19
N PRO A 151 13.06 -1.01 -3.14
CA PRO A 151 12.99 -1.51 -1.78
C PRO A 151 11.62 -2.07 -1.43
N ALA A 152 11.56 -3.30 -0.94
CA ALA A 152 10.29 -3.98 -0.65
C ALA A 152 9.42 -3.23 0.36
N CYS A 153 10.04 -2.51 1.31
CA CYS A 153 9.35 -1.68 2.29
C CYS A 153 8.60 -0.48 1.69
N MET A 154 8.91 -0.10 0.46
CA MET A 154 8.20 0.97 -0.27
C MET A 154 6.94 0.46 -0.99
N VAL A 155 6.81 -0.87 -1.15
CA VAL A 155 5.71 -1.48 -1.89
C VAL A 155 4.73 -2.15 -0.93
N PHE A 156 5.22 -2.86 0.08
CA PHE A 156 4.38 -3.67 0.96
C PHE A 156 4.10 -2.99 2.29
N TYR A 157 2.81 -2.86 2.65
CA TYR A 157 2.35 -2.21 3.88
C TYR A 157 2.79 -2.94 5.16
N ILE A 158 2.90 -4.26 5.09
CA ILE A 158 3.11 -5.11 6.26
C ILE A 158 4.55 -5.63 6.29
N TYR A 159 5.44 -4.95 5.59
CA TYR A 159 6.82 -5.34 5.52
C TYR A 159 7.54 -4.94 6.82
N ARG A 160 7.96 -5.91 7.63
CA ARG A 160 8.90 -5.71 8.74
C ARG A 160 10.25 -6.35 8.39
N LYS A 161 11.30 -5.65 8.80
CA LYS A 161 12.69 -6.14 8.73
C LYS A 161 12.84 -7.40 9.55
#